data_d349feb546a6af7015683244fb703b70
#
_entry.id   d349feb546a6af7015683244fb703b70
#
_cell.length_a   1.000
_cell.length_b   1.000
_cell.length_c   1.000
_cell.angle_alpha   90.00
_cell.angle_beta   90.00
_cell.angle_gamma   90.00
#
_symmetry.space_group_name_H-M   'P 1'
#
loop_
_entity.id
_entity.type
_entity.pdbx_description
1 polymer ?
#
loop_
_entity_poly.entity_id
_entity_poly.type
_entity_poly.pdbx_seq_one_letter_code
_entity_poly.pdbx_strand_id
1 'polypeptide(L)' 'MYKIRYDEESDVLTILVSESGKLSHAEEIGDVLVHLGRDGKPLLLEVLNASRNVSLMVQALAKKDVAA' A
#
# COMPACT_ATOMS: atom_id res chain seq x y z
N MET A 1 -3.89 -9.05 11.54
CA MET A 1 -2.64 -8.28 11.72
C MET A 1 -1.97 -8.10 10.37
N TYR A 2 -1.50 -6.91 10.10
CA TYR A 2 -0.82 -6.61 8.84
C TYR A 2 0.65 -6.99 8.95
N LYS A 3 1.21 -7.45 7.85
CA LYS A 3 2.64 -7.64 7.72
C LYS A 3 3.17 -6.56 6.78
N ILE A 4 4.22 -5.90 7.20
CA ILE A 4 4.81 -4.80 6.44
C ILE A 4 6.25 -5.14 6.12
N ARG A 5 6.62 -4.98 4.85
CA ARG A 5 7.98 -5.23 4.37
C ARG A 5 8.43 -4.06 3.51
N TYR A 6 9.64 -3.61 3.73
CA TYR A 6 10.24 -2.60 2.88
C TYR A 6 11.44 -3.18 2.15
N ASP A 7 11.46 -3.01 0.84
CA ASP A 7 12.59 -3.35 0.01
C ASP A 7 13.36 -2.07 -0.33
N GLU A 8 14.53 -1.95 0.28
CA GLU A 8 15.36 -0.77 0.14
C GLU A 8 15.87 -0.59 -1.29
N GLU A 9 16.19 -1.68 -1.97
CA GLU A 9 16.75 -1.64 -3.30
C GLU A 9 15.76 -1.10 -4.33
N SER A 10 14.51 -1.54 -4.26
CA SER A 10 13.45 -1.09 -5.17
C SER A 10 12.67 0.10 -4.63
N ASP A 11 12.86 0.46 -3.36
CA ASP A 11 12.10 1.49 -2.67
C ASP A 11 10.60 1.22 -2.71
N VAL A 12 10.23 -0.02 -2.40
CA VAL A 12 8.84 -0.47 -2.37
C VAL A 12 8.46 -0.92 -0.98
N LEU A 13 7.38 -0.38 -0.47
CA LEU A 13 6.79 -0.82 0.79
C LEU A 13 5.62 -1.74 0.45
N THR A 14 5.64 -2.96 0.99
CA THR A 14 4.59 -3.93 0.79
C THR A 14 3.83 -4.13 2.09
N ILE A 15 2.50 -4.04 2.02
CA ILE A 15 1.63 -4.24 3.16
C ILE A 15 0.73 -5.44 2.85
N LEU A 16 0.96 -6.55 3.56
CA LEU A 16 0.12 -7.72 3.42
C LEU A 16 -1.08 -7.56 4.35
N VAL A 17 -2.26 -7.45 3.75
CA VAL A 17 -3.51 -7.23 4.49
C VAL A 17 -4.14 -8.55 4.90
N SER A 18 -4.14 -9.52 3.99
CA SER A 18 -4.72 -10.83 4.25
C SER A 18 -3.93 -11.92 3.55
N GLU A 19 -3.67 -13.02 4.26
CA GLU A 19 -2.99 -14.18 3.71
C GLU A 19 -3.96 -15.16 3.06
N SER A 20 -5.25 -14.99 3.30
CA SER A 20 -6.28 -15.84 2.73
C SER A 20 -6.94 -15.15 1.56
N GLY A 21 -7.38 -15.95 0.60
CA GLY A 21 -8.01 -15.44 -0.60
C GLY A 21 -7.13 -15.59 -1.81
N LYS A 22 -7.74 -15.57 -2.97
CA LYS A 22 -7.04 -15.70 -4.24
C LYS A 22 -7.01 -14.36 -4.94
N LEU A 23 -5.84 -13.99 -5.42
CA LEU A 23 -5.67 -12.78 -6.20
C LEU A 23 -6.50 -12.84 -7.47
N SER A 24 -7.20 -11.77 -7.74
CA SER A 24 -8.00 -11.61 -8.96
C SER A 24 -7.31 -10.62 -9.89
N HIS A 25 -7.09 -9.41 -9.41
CA HIS A 25 -6.51 -8.35 -10.22
C HIS A 25 -5.85 -7.30 -9.32
N ALA A 26 -5.09 -6.42 -9.94
CA ALA A 26 -4.49 -5.28 -9.25
C ALA A 26 -5.00 -3.99 -9.86
N GLU A 27 -5.21 -3.00 -9.02
CA GLU A 27 -5.55 -1.65 -9.45
C GLU A 27 -4.39 -0.73 -9.10
N GLU A 28 -4.05 0.14 -10.02
CA GLU A 28 -2.99 1.10 -9.85
C GLU A 28 -3.57 2.49 -9.63
N ILE A 29 -3.18 3.12 -8.53
CA ILE A 29 -3.60 4.47 -8.19
C ILE A 29 -2.34 5.27 -7.89
N GLY A 30 -1.84 6.02 -8.88
CA GLY A 30 -0.55 6.69 -8.75
C GLY A 30 0.56 5.69 -8.44
N ASP A 31 1.26 5.91 -7.35
CA ASP A 31 2.35 5.02 -6.91
C ASP A 31 1.87 3.91 -5.98
N VAL A 32 0.57 3.66 -5.90
CA VAL A 32 0.03 2.61 -5.06
C VAL A 32 -0.62 1.54 -5.91
N LEU A 33 -0.22 0.29 -5.69
CA LEU A 33 -0.81 -0.88 -6.31
C LEU A 33 -1.64 -1.61 -5.26
N VAL A 34 -2.91 -1.82 -5.56
CA VAL A 34 -3.80 -2.55 -4.65
C VAL A 34 -4.15 -3.88 -5.31
N HIS A 35 -3.71 -4.97 -4.70
CA HIS A 35 -4.02 -6.32 -5.17
C HIS A 35 -5.29 -6.78 -4.50
N LEU A 36 -6.31 -7.07 -5.30
CA LEU A 36 -7.64 -7.42 -4.83
C LEU A 36 -7.93 -8.91 -5.02
N GLY A 37 -8.67 -9.46 -4.08
CA GLY A 37 -9.18 -10.82 -4.20
C GLY A 37 -10.43 -10.87 -5.06
N ARG A 38 -10.94 -12.09 -5.27
CA ARG A 38 -12.16 -12.32 -6.06
C ARG A 38 -13.39 -11.69 -5.43
N ASP A 39 -13.37 -11.52 -4.11
CA ASP A 39 -14.47 -10.88 -3.38
C ASP A 39 -14.38 -9.35 -3.38
N GLY A 40 -13.39 -8.79 -4.07
CA GLY A 40 -13.17 -7.35 -4.14
C GLY A 40 -12.46 -6.74 -2.94
N LYS A 41 -12.02 -7.57 -2.00
CA LYS A 41 -11.31 -7.07 -0.82
C LYS A 41 -9.81 -7.00 -1.07
N PRO A 42 -9.13 -5.98 -0.53
CA PRO A 42 -7.69 -5.87 -0.71
C PRO A 42 -6.95 -6.97 0.04
N LEU A 43 -5.97 -7.56 -0.62
CA LEU A 43 -5.11 -8.59 -0.05
C LEU A 43 -3.72 -8.07 0.21
N LEU A 44 -3.24 -7.18 -0.63
CA LEU A 44 -1.87 -6.68 -0.55
C LEU A 44 -1.80 -5.30 -1.19
N LEU A 45 -1.05 -4.42 -0.56
CA LEU A 45 -0.76 -3.10 -1.12
C LEU A 45 0.73 -2.96 -1.34
N GLU A 46 1.10 -2.31 -2.43
CA GLU A 46 2.49 -1.94 -2.70
C GLU A 46 2.55 -0.44 -2.91
N VAL A 47 3.46 0.21 -2.19
CA VAL A 47 3.71 1.63 -2.34
C VAL A 47 5.06 1.81 -3.01
N LEU A 48 5.04 2.31 -4.23
CA LEU A 48 6.24 2.61 -5.01
C LEU A 48 6.81 3.95 -4.56
N ASN A 49 8.10 4.14 -4.73
CA ASN A 49 8.78 5.35 -4.24
C ASN A 49 8.43 5.61 -2.77
N ALA A 50 8.52 4.55 -1.97
CA ALA A 50 7.98 4.55 -0.62
C ALA A 50 8.65 5.55 0.30
N SER A 51 9.97 5.76 0.15
CA SER A 51 10.68 6.72 0.99
C SER A 51 10.10 8.13 0.88
N ARG A 52 9.67 8.51 -0.32
CA ARG A 52 9.03 9.80 -0.55
C ARG A 52 7.56 9.78 -0.16
N ASN A 53 6.83 8.77 -0.62
CA ASN A 53 5.38 8.72 -0.44
C ASN A 53 4.99 8.51 1.02
N VAL A 54 5.70 7.66 1.74
CA VAL A 54 5.42 7.43 3.16
C VAL A 54 5.76 8.67 3.98
N SER A 55 6.85 9.38 3.64
CA SER A 55 7.18 10.64 4.31
C SER A 55 6.07 11.68 4.14
N LEU A 56 5.50 11.77 2.95
CA LEU A 56 4.37 12.68 2.70
C LEU A 56 3.14 12.28 3.50
N MET A 57 2.86 10.99 3.61
CA MET A 57 1.76 10.47 4.41
C MET A 57 1.92 10.83 5.88
N VAL A 58 3.14 10.66 6.41
CA VAL A 58 3.45 10.98 7.81
C VAL A 58 3.30 12.48 8.06
N GLN A 59 3.74 13.32 7.12
CA GLN A 59 3.60 14.77 7.23
C GLN A 59 2.13 15.17 7.27
N ALA A 60 1.32 14.58 6.39
CA ALA A 60 -0.12 14.84 6.35
C ALA A 60 -0.79 14.45 7.66
N LEU A 61 -0.40 13.31 8.21
CA LEU A 61 -0.93 12.82 9.47
C LEU A 61 -0.56 13.76 10.63
N ALA A 62 0.69 14.24 10.66
CA ALA A 62 1.17 15.15 11.69
C ALA A 62 0.42 16.49 11.65
N LYS A 63 0.06 16.96 10.47
CA LYS A 63 -0.72 18.20 10.29
C LYS A 63 -2.21 17.98 10.46
N LYS A 64 -2.65 16.72 10.57
CA LYS A 64 -4.06 16.34 10.54
C LYS A 64 -4.76 16.90 9.29
N ASP A 65 -4.00 16.91 8.19
CA ASP A 65 -4.47 17.43 6.92
C ASP A 65 -5.17 16.30 6.17
N VAL A 66 -6.48 16.40 6.09
CA VAL A 66 -7.29 15.41 5.41
C VAL A 66 -7.63 15.94 4.04
N ALA A 67 -7.13 15.30 3.01
CA ALA A 67 -7.47 15.65 1.64
C ALA A 67 -8.94 15.38 1.40
N ALA A 68 -9.66 16.39 1.00
CA ALA A 68 -11.07 16.29 0.71
C ALA A 68 -11.29 15.65 -0.67
#